data_8d6d75b7a8257d93c68ff3cc3546afc7
#
_entry.id   8d6d75b7a8257d93c68ff3cc3546afc7
#
_cell.length_a   1.000
_cell.length_b   1.000
_cell.length_c   1.000
_cell.angle_alpha   90.00
_cell.angle_beta   90.00
_cell.angle_gamma   90.00
#
_symmetry.space_group_name_H-M   'P 1'
#
loop_
_entity.id
_entity.type
_entity.pdbx_description
1 polymer ?
#
loop_
_entity_poly.entity_id
_entity_poly.type
_entity_poly.pdbx_seq_one_letter_code
_entity_poly.pdbx_strand_id
1 'polypeptide(L)'
;MLSLALIAIAYWPANAEPLAARQRIAFPDARLDVCGLPWFNEDKPALRRLPLRLKDRFRPAVWDLAQDPSGGRIRFRTDSTTIGLVAENPHFSNMHHMASVGENGFDLYVGREYVGSAWPDASGKMAKEWRVSRERRMRDITLYLPLYKAVTIQELSLDVDAHLEPASPYAIAKPIVYYGSSITQGGCASNPGGSCQAILERKLNADFLNLGFSGNGLGEPALAEAICELDPSCIVLDFWGNPSADQYAAALPVFVDILRRKWPRMPILVTSPFYFPAEQSGGDVARAQSAKRLTTQEFVEKRRKGGDRRIWYVDGLKMLNREQTAGLVDGVHCNSLGFYFNALGLEPFLRKALK
;
A
#
# COMPACT_ATOMS: atom_id res chain seq x y z
N MET A 1 23.89 46.35 10.06
CA MET A 1 23.39 45.68 11.25
C MET A 1 22.23 44.79 10.80
N LEU A 2 22.49 43.48 10.56
CA LEU A 2 21.44 42.52 10.26
C LEU A 2 20.92 41.93 11.57
N SER A 3 19.66 42.13 11.85
CA SER A 3 19.00 41.54 13.04
C SER A 3 18.62 40.08 12.69
N LEU A 4 19.28 39.10 13.33
CA LEU A 4 18.87 37.70 13.31
C LEU A 4 17.64 37.57 14.21
N ALA A 5 16.47 37.33 13.60
CA ALA A 5 15.31 36.88 14.33
C ALA A 5 15.48 35.40 14.69
N LEU A 6 15.75 35.10 15.94
CA LEU A 6 15.66 33.75 16.51
C LEU A 6 14.18 33.29 16.45
N ILE A 7 13.88 32.30 15.64
CA ILE A 7 12.60 31.58 15.71
C ILE A 7 12.72 30.66 16.94
N ALA A 8 12.13 31.06 18.04
CA ALA A 8 11.95 30.22 19.20
C ALA A 8 10.95 29.12 18.84
N ILE A 9 11.44 27.87 18.67
CA ILE A 9 10.58 26.70 18.66
C ILE A 9 10.00 26.59 20.08
N ALA A 10 8.74 26.95 20.22
CA ALA A 10 8.01 26.82 21.47
C ALA A 10 7.96 25.31 21.81
N TYR A 11 8.81 24.89 22.75
CA TYR A 11 8.62 23.65 23.48
C TYR A 11 7.30 23.79 24.24
N TRP A 12 6.29 23.02 23.84
CA TRP A 12 5.03 22.89 24.57
C TRP A 12 5.35 22.20 25.91
N PRO A 13 5.14 22.84 27.07
CA PRO A 13 5.33 22.15 28.33
C PRO A 13 4.31 21.02 28.42
N ALA A 14 4.78 19.82 28.74
CA ALA A 14 3.96 18.67 29.09
C ALA A 14 3.30 18.90 30.46
N ASN A 15 2.32 19.77 30.53
CA ASN A 15 1.28 19.71 31.55
C ASN A 15 0.30 18.64 31.06
N ALA A 16 0.56 17.40 31.44
CA ALA A 16 -0.39 16.31 31.28
C ALA A 16 -1.62 16.67 32.13
N GLU A 17 -2.64 17.27 31.48
CA GLU A 17 -3.99 17.14 32.03
C GLU A 17 -4.22 15.65 32.29
N PRO A 18 -4.89 15.27 33.42
CA PRO A 18 -5.20 13.88 33.67
C PRO A 18 -5.90 13.35 32.42
N LEU A 19 -5.33 12.28 31.82
CA LEU A 19 -5.89 11.64 30.63
C LEU A 19 -7.36 11.43 30.90
N ALA A 20 -8.20 12.18 30.20
CA ALA A 20 -9.66 12.06 30.30
C ALA A 20 -9.98 10.56 30.15
N ALA A 21 -10.92 10.06 30.94
CA ALA A 21 -11.32 8.66 30.86
C ALA A 21 -11.57 8.30 29.38
N ARG A 22 -11.03 7.19 28.91
CA ARG A 22 -11.13 6.75 27.53
C ARG A 22 -11.92 5.46 27.42
N GLN A 23 -12.71 5.36 26.36
CA GLN A 23 -13.26 4.07 25.95
C GLN A 23 -12.15 3.28 25.25
N ARG A 24 -11.66 2.21 25.88
CA ARG A 24 -10.64 1.32 25.33
C ARG A 24 -11.28 0.23 24.49
N ILE A 25 -10.72 -0.01 23.32
CA ILE A 25 -11.19 -0.99 22.34
C ILE A 25 -10.03 -1.93 22.07
N ALA A 26 -10.14 -3.15 22.56
CA ALA A 26 -9.17 -4.21 22.29
C ALA A 26 -9.19 -4.54 20.78
N PHE A 27 -8.02 -4.84 20.22
CA PHE A 27 -7.93 -5.30 18.83
C PHE A 27 -7.71 -6.82 18.80
N PRO A 28 -8.44 -7.59 17.97
CA PRO A 28 -9.50 -7.15 17.05
C PRO A 28 -10.86 -6.97 17.72
N ASP A 29 -11.69 -6.06 17.18
CA ASP A 29 -13.09 -5.84 17.58
C ASP A 29 -13.96 -5.92 16.32
N ALA A 30 -15.17 -6.47 16.44
CA ALA A 30 -16.08 -6.71 15.33
C ALA A 30 -16.60 -5.41 14.65
N ARG A 31 -16.47 -4.27 15.34
CA ARG A 31 -16.82 -2.94 14.81
C ARG A 31 -15.69 -2.26 14.03
N LEU A 32 -14.49 -2.89 14.02
CA LEU A 32 -13.32 -2.42 13.31
C LEU A 32 -13.14 -3.25 12.03
N ASP A 33 -13.38 -2.65 10.87
CA ASP A 33 -13.18 -3.32 9.58
C ASP A 33 -11.69 -3.39 9.25
N VAL A 34 -11.13 -4.61 9.15
CA VAL A 34 -9.77 -4.83 8.68
C VAL A 34 -9.81 -5.05 7.18
N CYS A 35 -9.42 -4.00 6.42
CA CYS A 35 -9.35 -4.00 4.97
C CYS A 35 -7.90 -4.21 4.48
N GLY A 36 -7.73 -4.69 3.24
CA GLY A 36 -6.41 -4.86 2.62
C GLY A 36 -5.65 -6.11 3.05
N LEU A 37 -6.15 -6.89 3.99
CA LEU A 37 -5.60 -8.14 4.48
C LEU A 37 -6.63 -9.26 4.31
N PRO A 38 -6.73 -9.87 3.11
CA PRO A 38 -7.90 -10.66 2.72
C PRO A 38 -8.10 -11.93 3.55
N TRP A 39 -7.04 -12.46 4.15
CA TRP A 39 -7.10 -13.67 4.98
C TRP A 39 -7.05 -13.36 6.49
N PHE A 40 -7.26 -12.09 6.89
CA PHE A 40 -7.22 -11.70 8.31
C PHE A 40 -8.14 -12.54 9.17
N ASN A 41 -9.36 -12.84 8.71
CA ASN A 41 -10.32 -13.63 9.49
C ASN A 41 -9.89 -15.08 9.71
N GLU A 42 -9.03 -15.65 8.88
CA GLU A 42 -8.44 -16.99 9.06
C GLU A 42 -7.35 -16.98 10.14
N ASP A 43 -6.55 -15.89 10.17
CA ASP A 43 -5.28 -15.83 10.91
C ASP A 43 -5.27 -14.80 12.06
N LYS A 44 -6.41 -14.17 12.37
CA LYS A 44 -6.49 -13.12 13.41
C LYS A 44 -5.95 -13.58 14.76
N PRO A 45 -5.25 -12.73 15.49
CA PRO A 45 -5.09 -11.28 15.24
C PRO A 45 -3.92 -10.88 14.32
N ALA A 46 -3.27 -11.83 13.66
CA ALA A 46 -2.08 -11.57 12.85
C ALA A 46 -2.42 -10.72 11.61
N LEU A 47 -1.73 -9.58 11.49
CA LEU A 47 -1.88 -8.64 10.39
C LEU A 47 -0.89 -9.01 9.27
N ARG A 48 -1.23 -10.01 8.44
CA ARG A 48 -0.37 -10.48 7.35
C ARG A 48 -1.11 -10.51 6.01
N ARG A 49 -0.35 -10.50 4.92
CA ARG A 49 -0.87 -10.39 3.56
C ARG A 49 -1.11 -11.72 2.85
N LEU A 50 -0.56 -12.83 3.38
CA LEU A 50 -0.76 -14.19 2.88
C LEU A 50 -1.20 -15.11 4.03
N PRO A 51 -2.07 -16.12 3.77
CA PRO A 51 -2.62 -16.98 4.82
C PRO A 51 -1.60 -18.02 5.30
N LEU A 52 -1.63 -18.33 6.60
CA LEU A 52 -0.71 -19.29 7.22
C LEU A 52 -0.76 -20.67 6.55
N ARG A 53 -1.96 -21.12 6.15
CA ARG A 53 -2.16 -22.44 5.50
C ARG A 53 -1.43 -22.62 4.17
N LEU A 54 -1.02 -21.52 3.52
CA LEU A 54 -0.27 -21.54 2.27
C LEU A 54 1.23 -21.26 2.44
N LYS A 55 1.74 -21.12 3.67
CA LYS A 55 3.12 -20.75 3.96
C LYS A 55 4.14 -21.55 3.15
N ASP A 56 4.02 -22.86 3.16
CA ASP A 56 4.99 -23.76 2.53
C ASP A 56 4.93 -23.76 0.98
N ARG A 57 3.97 -23.08 0.41
CA ARG A 57 3.85 -22.87 -1.05
C ARG A 57 4.66 -21.68 -1.56
N PHE A 58 5.09 -20.79 -0.66
CA PHE A 58 5.82 -19.58 -0.99
C PHE A 58 7.30 -19.72 -0.64
N ARG A 59 8.15 -19.01 -1.38
CA ARG A 59 9.56 -18.88 -1.00
C ARG A 59 9.66 -18.21 0.39
N PRO A 60 10.65 -18.59 1.22
CA PRO A 60 10.82 -17.99 2.55
C PRO A 60 10.82 -16.45 2.53
N ALA A 61 11.55 -15.82 1.61
CA ALA A 61 11.61 -14.36 1.50
C ALA A 61 10.25 -13.71 1.16
N VAL A 62 9.39 -14.37 0.38
CA VAL A 62 8.01 -13.90 0.13
C VAL A 62 7.17 -14.01 1.38
N TRP A 63 7.30 -15.14 2.11
CA TRP A 63 6.58 -15.35 3.36
C TRP A 63 6.98 -14.34 4.45
N ASP A 64 8.28 -14.06 4.57
CA ASP A 64 8.79 -13.08 5.54
C ASP A 64 8.24 -11.68 5.24
N LEU A 65 8.26 -11.25 3.97
CA LEU A 65 7.66 -9.99 3.55
C LEU A 65 6.13 -9.95 3.69
N ALA A 66 5.47 -11.11 3.66
CA ALA A 66 4.02 -11.18 3.86
C ALA A 66 3.60 -10.86 5.30
N GLN A 67 4.52 -10.89 6.27
CA GLN A 67 4.25 -10.47 7.65
C GLN A 67 4.09 -8.93 7.76
N ASP A 68 4.62 -8.16 6.81
CA ASP A 68 4.41 -6.72 6.74
C ASP A 68 2.99 -6.44 6.24
N PRO A 69 2.17 -5.65 6.96
CA PRO A 69 0.77 -5.43 6.61
C PRO A 69 0.57 -4.35 5.54
N SER A 70 1.49 -4.24 4.58
CA SER A 70 1.45 -3.22 3.51
C SER A 70 0.08 -3.15 2.85
N GLY A 71 -0.53 -1.97 2.83
CA GLY A 71 -1.87 -1.77 2.31
C GLY A 71 -3.00 -2.20 3.24
N GLY A 72 -2.66 -2.78 4.41
CA GLY A 72 -3.64 -3.06 5.47
C GLY A 72 -4.21 -1.76 6.03
N ARG A 73 -5.49 -1.76 6.39
CA ARG A 73 -6.20 -0.63 6.97
C ARG A 73 -7.19 -1.10 8.02
N ILE A 74 -7.31 -0.31 9.07
CA ILE A 74 -8.44 -0.43 10.02
C ILE A 74 -9.38 0.71 9.73
N ARG A 75 -10.64 0.40 9.45
CA ARG A 75 -11.67 1.38 9.14
C ARG A 75 -12.83 1.26 10.10
N PHE A 76 -13.37 2.38 10.50
CA PHE A 76 -14.55 2.47 11.38
C PHE A 76 -15.19 3.85 11.28
N ARG A 77 -16.38 4.00 11.87
CA ARG A 77 -17.04 5.30 12.06
C ARG A 77 -17.16 5.61 13.54
N THR A 78 -16.91 6.85 13.88
CA THR A 78 -17.07 7.33 15.26
C THR A 78 -17.39 8.82 15.29
N ASP A 79 -18.04 9.27 16.36
CA ASP A 79 -18.22 10.68 16.70
C ASP A 79 -17.16 11.19 17.68
N SER A 80 -16.20 10.35 18.06
CA SER A 80 -15.08 10.73 18.92
C SER A 80 -14.32 11.94 18.35
N THR A 81 -13.91 12.85 19.22
CA THR A 81 -13.08 14.02 18.86
C THR A 81 -11.61 13.68 18.93
N THR A 82 -11.26 12.59 19.62
CA THR A 82 -9.89 12.11 19.78
C THR A 82 -9.83 10.60 19.56
N ILE A 83 -8.78 10.15 18.89
CA ILE A 83 -8.50 8.74 18.64
C ILE A 83 -7.12 8.41 19.17
N GLY A 84 -7.01 7.38 20.01
CA GLY A 84 -5.75 6.86 20.53
C GLY A 84 -5.40 5.52 19.92
N LEU A 85 -4.09 5.25 19.81
CA LEU A 85 -3.50 3.99 19.35
C LEU A 85 -2.37 3.60 20.29
N VAL A 86 -2.36 2.33 20.70
CA VAL A 86 -1.20 1.66 21.32
C VAL A 86 -0.83 0.46 20.46
N ALA A 87 0.40 0.43 19.97
CA ALA A 87 0.89 -0.61 19.09
C ALA A 87 2.39 -0.86 19.31
N GLU A 88 2.90 -1.94 18.73
CA GLU A 88 4.29 -2.36 18.84
C GLU A 88 4.77 -2.99 17.53
N ASN A 89 5.99 -2.65 17.10
CA ASN A 89 6.72 -3.35 16.05
C ASN A 89 7.66 -4.36 16.71
N PRO A 90 7.35 -5.65 16.73
CA PRO A 90 8.14 -6.65 17.47
C PRO A 90 9.57 -6.82 16.93
N HIS A 91 9.81 -6.42 15.68
CA HIS A 91 11.11 -6.47 15.00
C HIS A 91 11.50 -5.11 14.44
N PHE A 92 11.45 -4.08 15.32
CA PHE A 92 11.76 -2.70 14.93
C PHE A 92 13.19 -2.60 14.35
N SER A 93 13.28 -1.97 13.20
CA SER A 93 14.53 -1.51 12.58
C SER A 93 14.21 -0.41 11.58
N ASN A 94 15.20 0.31 11.11
CA ASN A 94 15.04 1.37 10.12
C ASN A 94 15.88 1.09 8.89
N MET A 95 15.27 1.25 7.71
CA MET A 95 15.99 1.33 6.44
C MET A 95 16.61 2.72 6.29
N HIS A 96 17.83 2.79 5.72
CA HIS A 96 18.55 4.06 5.55
C HIS A 96 17.96 4.97 4.45
N HIS A 97 17.14 4.44 3.56
CA HIS A 97 16.58 5.14 2.40
C HIS A 97 15.06 5.35 2.47
N MET A 98 14.41 4.88 3.54
CA MET A 98 12.98 5.06 3.77
C MET A 98 12.72 5.76 5.10
N ALA A 99 11.76 6.68 5.13
CA ALA A 99 11.36 7.31 6.37
C ALA A 99 10.74 6.29 7.33
N SER A 100 11.15 6.30 8.62
CA SER A 100 10.60 5.40 9.64
C SER A 100 9.08 5.48 9.74
N VAL A 101 8.50 6.64 9.49
CA VAL A 101 7.03 6.84 9.45
C VAL A 101 6.38 5.98 8.38
N GLY A 102 6.98 5.87 7.20
CA GLY A 102 6.47 5.01 6.12
C GLY A 102 6.75 3.53 6.35
N GLU A 103 7.95 3.22 6.84
CA GLU A 103 8.39 1.86 7.09
C GLU A 103 7.62 1.21 8.23
N ASN A 104 7.54 1.89 9.38
CA ASN A 104 7.11 1.38 10.68
C ASN A 104 5.79 1.96 11.18
N GLY A 105 5.31 3.05 10.58
CA GLY A 105 4.29 3.89 11.18
C GLY A 105 2.87 3.63 10.66
N PHE A 106 1.96 4.37 11.27
CA PHE A 106 0.55 4.42 10.90
C PHE A 106 0.17 5.81 10.43
N ASP A 107 -0.82 5.90 9.54
CA ASP A 107 -1.45 7.16 9.16
C ASP A 107 -2.93 7.17 9.52
N LEU A 108 -3.37 8.23 10.18
CA LEU A 108 -4.77 8.47 10.43
C LEU A 108 -5.36 9.43 9.39
N TYR A 109 -6.49 9.05 8.83
CA TYR A 109 -7.30 9.86 7.93
C TYR A 109 -8.74 9.97 8.45
N VAL A 110 -9.35 11.15 8.26
CA VAL A 110 -10.79 11.39 8.42
C VAL A 110 -11.37 11.58 7.01
N GLY A 111 -12.14 10.61 6.55
CA GLY A 111 -12.52 10.56 5.13
C GLY A 111 -11.29 10.56 4.23
N ARG A 112 -11.08 11.66 3.47
CA ARG A 112 -9.91 11.81 2.59
C ARG A 112 -8.80 12.67 3.18
N GLU A 113 -9.04 13.29 4.33
CA GLU A 113 -8.13 14.27 4.93
C GLU A 113 -7.13 13.57 5.85
N TYR A 114 -5.85 13.83 5.62
CA TYR A 114 -4.76 13.37 6.47
C TYR A 114 -4.75 14.15 7.79
N VAL A 115 -4.72 13.44 8.91
CA VAL A 115 -4.67 14.01 10.25
C VAL A 115 -3.26 13.97 10.83
N GLY A 116 -2.55 12.88 10.62
CA GLY A 116 -1.21 12.72 11.16
C GLY A 116 -0.76 11.27 11.20
N SER A 117 0.52 11.08 11.52
CA SER A 117 1.15 9.76 11.64
C SER A 117 1.52 9.43 13.07
N ALA A 118 1.64 8.12 13.34
CA ALA A 118 2.33 7.56 14.50
C ALA A 118 3.49 6.71 14.01
N TRP A 119 4.57 6.67 14.78
CA TRP A 119 5.74 5.81 14.53
C TRP A 119 6.35 5.37 15.85
N PRO A 120 7.08 4.24 15.89
CA PRO A 120 7.62 3.71 17.13
C PRO A 120 8.78 4.54 17.66
N ASP A 121 8.99 4.44 18.97
CA ASP A 121 10.23 4.82 19.61
C ASP A 121 11.34 3.78 19.31
N ALA A 122 12.54 4.00 19.89
CA ALA A 122 13.68 3.10 19.69
C ALA A 122 13.47 1.67 20.22
N SER A 123 12.46 1.44 21.06
CA SER A 123 12.08 0.11 21.55
C SER A 123 11.02 -0.59 20.69
N GLY A 124 10.56 0.05 19.63
CA GLY A 124 9.50 -0.46 18.76
C GLY A 124 8.09 -0.17 19.26
N LYS A 125 7.91 0.55 20.36
CA LYS A 125 6.61 0.86 20.95
C LYS A 125 6.04 2.17 20.42
N MET A 126 4.73 2.20 20.25
CA MET A 126 3.96 3.35 19.82
C MET A 126 2.80 3.62 20.76
N ALA A 127 2.69 4.89 21.20
CA ALA A 127 1.49 5.43 21.82
C ALA A 127 1.21 6.79 21.20
N LYS A 128 0.05 6.96 20.58
CA LYS A 128 -0.31 8.19 19.87
C LYS A 128 -1.77 8.55 20.11
N GLU A 129 -2.02 9.83 20.30
CA GLU A 129 -3.34 10.43 20.23
C GLU A 129 -3.40 11.43 19.08
N TRP A 130 -4.52 11.40 18.37
CA TRP A 130 -4.86 12.39 17.35
C TRP A 130 -6.16 13.09 17.73
N ARG A 131 -6.13 14.41 17.75
CA ARG A 131 -7.36 15.20 17.79
C ARG A 131 -7.90 15.32 16.37
N VAL A 132 -9.03 14.67 16.10
CA VAL A 132 -9.62 14.59 14.76
C VAL A 132 -10.70 15.64 14.52
N SER A 133 -11.21 16.26 15.59
CA SER A 133 -12.26 17.29 15.50
C SER A 133 -12.36 18.10 16.78
N ARG A 134 -13.06 19.23 16.71
CA ARG A 134 -13.52 20.00 17.87
C ARG A 134 -14.94 19.64 18.29
N GLU A 135 -15.70 19.03 17.40
CA GLU A 135 -17.11 18.72 17.58
C GLU A 135 -17.40 17.25 17.40
N ARG A 136 -18.29 16.69 18.19
CA ARG A 136 -18.78 15.33 18.05
C ARG A 136 -19.72 15.23 16.86
N ARG A 137 -19.35 14.43 15.86
CA ARG A 137 -20.20 13.98 14.75
C ARG A 137 -19.61 12.73 14.15
N MET A 138 -20.44 11.85 13.64
CA MET A 138 -20.01 10.61 12.97
C MET A 138 -19.13 10.91 11.75
N ARG A 139 -17.96 10.25 11.68
CA ARG A 139 -16.96 10.37 10.61
C ARG A 139 -16.40 9.01 10.27
N ASP A 140 -16.08 8.81 9.00
CA ASP A 140 -15.28 7.67 8.57
C ASP A 140 -13.81 7.91 8.91
N ILE A 141 -13.23 6.95 9.61
CA ILE A 141 -11.83 6.92 10.01
C ILE A 141 -11.13 5.79 9.24
N THR A 142 -9.95 6.09 8.73
CA THR A 142 -9.06 5.09 8.14
C THR A 142 -7.68 5.20 8.79
N LEU A 143 -7.23 4.10 9.38
CA LEU A 143 -5.89 3.95 9.94
C LEU A 143 -5.11 3.03 9.01
N TYR A 144 -4.19 3.58 8.19
CA TYR A 144 -3.28 2.81 7.34
C TYR A 144 -2.17 2.19 8.17
N LEU A 145 -1.87 0.92 7.90
CA LEU A 145 -0.86 0.14 8.60
C LEU A 145 0.55 0.33 8.01
N PRO A 146 1.62 -0.02 8.74
CA PRO A 146 3.00 0.05 8.26
C PRO A 146 3.22 -0.65 6.93
N LEU A 147 4.16 -0.12 6.11
CA LEU A 147 4.46 -0.68 4.79
C LEU A 147 5.51 -1.81 4.84
N TYR A 148 6.42 -1.80 5.83
CA TYR A 148 7.58 -2.71 5.83
C TYR A 148 7.89 -3.39 7.16
N LYS A 149 7.03 -3.25 8.17
CA LYS A 149 7.22 -3.93 9.45
C LYS A 149 5.93 -4.53 9.97
N ALA A 150 6.05 -5.77 10.41
CA ALA A 150 5.01 -6.41 11.18
C ALA A 150 4.65 -5.57 12.41
N VAL A 151 3.40 -5.53 12.76
CA VAL A 151 2.90 -4.74 13.87
C VAL A 151 1.85 -5.51 14.66
N THR A 152 1.87 -5.32 15.98
CA THR A 152 0.82 -5.77 16.89
C THR A 152 0.08 -4.55 17.41
N ILE A 153 -1.23 -4.50 17.18
CA ILE A 153 -2.09 -3.47 17.75
C ILE A 153 -2.61 -4.00 19.09
N GLN A 154 -2.34 -3.27 20.15
CA GLN A 154 -2.75 -3.62 21.50
C GLN A 154 -4.12 -3.02 21.79
N GLU A 155 -4.32 -1.75 21.43
CA GLU A 155 -5.51 -1.00 21.80
C GLU A 155 -5.76 0.18 20.83
N LEU A 156 -7.01 0.43 20.54
CA LEU A 156 -7.52 1.72 20.09
C LEU A 156 -8.30 2.36 21.24
N SER A 157 -8.31 3.68 21.32
CA SER A 157 -9.12 4.38 22.31
C SER A 157 -9.87 5.58 21.71
N LEU A 158 -11.06 5.81 22.24
CA LEU A 158 -11.97 6.89 21.84
C LEU A 158 -12.35 7.73 23.06
N ASP A 159 -13.00 8.86 22.85
CA ASP A 159 -13.63 9.61 23.95
C ASP A 159 -14.65 8.73 24.68
N VAL A 160 -14.83 8.95 25.97
CA VAL A 160 -15.88 8.28 26.75
C VAL A 160 -17.24 8.52 26.07
N ASP A 161 -18.06 7.47 26.00
CA ASP A 161 -19.39 7.50 25.38
C ASP A 161 -19.39 7.85 23.88
N ALA A 162 -18.25 7.75 23.18
CA ALA A 162 -18.22 7.88 21.74
C ALA A 162 -18.89 6.67 21.07
N HIS A 163 -19.70 6.95 20.05
CA HIS A 163 -20.24 5.89 19.21
C HIS A 163 -19.14 5.27 18.34
N LEU A 164 -19.21 3.96 18.16
CA LEU A 164 -18.32 3.20 17.28
C LEU A 164 -19.18 2.26 16.42
N GLU A 165 -19.05 2.42 15.11
CA GLU A 165 -19.76 1.64 14.10
C GLU A 165 -18.80 1.14 13.02
N PRO A 166 -19.13 0.07 12.27
CA PRO A 166 -18.42 -0.31 11.07
C PRO A 166 -18.31 0.86 10.07
N ALA A 167 -17.26 0.86 9.25
CA ALA A 167 -17.01 1.93 8.27
C ALA A 167 -18.10 1.98 7.19
N SER A 168 -18.27 3.17 6.59
CA SER A 168 -19.06 3.29 5.36
C SER A 168 -18.46 2.38 4.28
N PRO A 169 -19.27 1.63 3.52
CA PRO A 169 -18.76 0.76 2.46
C PRO A 169 -18.06 1.57 1.37
N TYR A 170 -17.07 0.97 0.73
CA TYR A 170 -16.49 1.53 -0.49
C TYR A 170 -17.53 1.56 -1.61
N ALA A 171 -17.43 2.56 -2.49
CA ALA A 171 -18.23 2.60 -3.71
C ALA A 171 -17.90 1.41 -4.63
N ILE A 172 -16.63 0.96 -4.61
CA ILE A 172 -16.16 -0.26 -5.28
C ILE A 172 -15.70 -1.22 -4.18
N ALA A 173 -16.63 -2.07 -3.74
CA ALA A 173 -16.44 -2.97 -2.59
C ALA A 173 -15.50 -4.15 -2.89
N LYS A 174 -15.52 -4.69 -4.13
CA LYS A 174 -14.56 -5.73 -4.52
C LYS A 174 -13.19 -5.09 -4.71
N PRO A 175 -12.13 -5.62 -4.06
CA PRO A 175 -10.84 -4.96 -4.05
C PRO A 175 -10.15 -4.96 -5.41
N ILE A 176 -9.33 -3.94 -5.65
CA ILE A 176 -8.32 -3.94 -6.71
C ILE A 176 -7.09 -4.66 -6.16
N VAL A 177 -6.66 -5.75 -6.78
CA VAL A 177 -5.46 -6.48 -6.36
C VAL A 177 -4.25 -5.93 -7.10
N TYR A 178 -3.22 -5.51 -6.37
CA TYR A 178 -1.92 -5.09 -6.93
C TYR A 178 -0.88 -6.15 -6.58
N TYR A 179 -0.25 -6.72 -7.59
CA TYR A 179 0.87 -7.65 -7.42
C TYR A 179 2.14 -7.08 -8.03
N GLY A 180 3.24 -7.06 -7.27
CA GLY A 180 4.48 -6.48 -7.75
C GLY A 180 5.68 -6.55 -6.80
N SER A 181 6.58 -5.57 -6.98
CA SER A 181 7.87 -5.44 -6.30
C SER A 181 7.81 -4.57 -5.03
N SER A 182 8.99 -4.06 -4.59
CA SER A 182 9.11 -3.02 -3.57
C SER A 182 8.32 -1.75 -3.90
N ILE A 183 8.22 -1.40 -5.18
CA ILE A 183 7.46 -0.24 -5.64
C ILE A 183 5.97 -0.44 -5.32
N THR A 184 5.44 -1.61 -5.63
CA THR A 184 4.06 -1.97 -5.28
C THR A 184 3.88 -2.09 -3.76
N GLN A 185 4.86 -2.62 -3.01
CA GLN A 185 4.82 -2.69 -1.55
C GLN A 185 4.72 -1.29 -0.91
N GLY A 186 5.29 -0.27 -1.55
CA GLY A 186 5.23 1.13 -1.10
C GLY A 186 6.57 1.69 -0.65
N GLY A 187 7.68 1.06 -1.03
CA GLY A 187 9.03 1.58 -0.76
C GLY A 187 9.37 2.72 -1.72
N CYS A 188 9.69 3.85 -1.31
CA CYS A 188 9.98 4.60 -0.12
C CYS A 188 8.96 5.71 0.13
N ALA A 189 7.68 5.37 0.23
CA ALA A 189 6.68 6.36 0.61
C ALA A 189 7.05 6.98 1.97
N SER A 190 6.85 8.28 2.12
CA SER A 190 7.17 8.98 3.36
C SER A 190 6.30 8.52 4.53
N ASN A 191 5.11 7.99 4.22
CA ASN A 191 4.10 7.54 5.16
C ASN A 191 3.15 6.55 4.47
N PRO A 192 2.45 5.66 5.19
CA PRO A 192 1.65 4.59 4.59
C PRO A 192 0.56 5.07 3.62
N GLY A 193 -0.17 6.11 3.99
CA GLY A 193 -1.20 6.71 3.14
C GLY A 193 -0.66 7.44 1.91
N GLY A 194 0.66 7.60 1.78
CA GLY A 194 1.36 8.16 0.63
C GLY A 194 1.69 7.14 -0.46
N SER A 195 1.42 5.85 -0.28
CA SER A 195 1.60 4.83 -1.33
C SER A 195 0.62 5.01 -2.48
N CYS A 196 0.98 4.55 -3.68
CA CYS A 196 0.16 4.66 -4.90
C CYS A 196 -1.27 4.13 -4.69
N GLN A 197 -1.40 2.95 -4.09
CA GLN A 197 -2.68 2.31 -3.85
C GLN A 197 -3.55 3.09 -2.86
N ALA A 198 -2.96 3.61 -1.78
CA ALA A 198 -3.68 4.41 -0.79
C ALA A 198 -4.17 5.74 -1.38
N ILE A 199 -3.39 6.37 -2.28
CA ILE A 199 -3.82 7.56 -3.03
C ILE A 199 -5.01 7.21 -3.93
N LEU A 200 -4.92 6.10 -4.67
CA LEU A 200 -5.99 5.64 -5.58
C LEU A 200 -7.24 5.20 -4.85
N GLU A 201 -7.10 4.55 -3.70
CA GLU A 201 -8.22 4.18 -2.82
C GLU A 201 -9.06 5.40 -2.47
N ARG A 202 -8.43 6.47 -1.98
CA ARG A 202 -9.13 7.71 -1.62
C ARG A 202 -9.72 8.44 -2.83
N LYS A 203 -9.05 8.39 -4.01
CA LYS A 203 -9.53 9.02 -5.25
C LYS A 203 -10.72 8.30 -5.87
N LEU A 204 -10.71 6.96 -5.80
CA LEU A 204 -11.72 6.10 -6.45
C LEU A 204 -12.82 5.65 -5.48
N ASN A 205 -12.63 5.81 -4.19
CA ASN A 205 -13.43 5.18 -3.15
C ASN A 205 -13.56 3.66 -3.40
N ALA A 206 -12.41 2.99 -3.55
CA ALA A 206 -12.29 1.60 -3.95
C ALA A 206 -11.38 0.83 -2.98
N ASP A 207 -11.82 -0.33 -2.52
CA ASP A 207 -10.97 -1.21 -1.73
C ASP A 207 -9.76 -1.72 -2.54
N PHE A 208 -8.66 -2.06 -1.87
CA PHE A 208 -7.47 -2.62 -2.53
C PHE A 208 -6.72 -3.62 -1.66
N LEU A 209 -5.99 -4.52 -2.33
CA LEU A 209 -5.06 -5.47 -1.71
C LEU A 209 -3.66 -5.23 -2.28
N ASN A 210 -2.67 -5.08 -1.40
CA ASN A 210 -1.28 -4.88 -1.78
C ASN A 210 -0.51 -6.20 -1.62
N LEU A 211 -0.22 -6.85 -2.74
CA LEU A 211 0.63 -8.03 -2.82
C LEU A 211 1.98 -7.68 -3.49
N GLY A 212 2.57 -6.56 -3.12
CA GLY A 212 3.94 -6.18 -3.46
C GLY A 212 4.94 -6.86 -2.53
N PHE A 213 6.00 -7.43 -3.08
CA PHE A 213 7.06 -8.12 -2.32
C PHE A 213 8.42 -7.59 -2.72
N SER A 214 9.03 -6.80 -1.84
CA SER A 214 10.30 -6.10 -2.06
C SER A 214 11.42 -7.07 -2.48
N GLY A 215 12.06 -6.85 -3.64
CA GLY A 215 13.07 -7.74 -4.20
C GLY A 215 12.55 -9.12 -4.64
N ASN A 216 11.27 -9.43 -4.40
CA ASN A 216 10.73 -10.79 -4.51
C ASN A 216 9.44 -10.91 -5.34
N GLY A 217 9.02 -9.85 -6.03
CA GLY A 217 7.92 -9.91 -6.99
C GLY A 217 8.39 -10.51 -8.32
N LEU A 218 8.53 -11.84 -8.39
CA LEU A 218 9.14 -12.55 -9.52
C LEU A 218 8.13 -13.22 -10.47
N GLY A 219 6.83 -13.15 -10.19
CA GLY A 219 5.78 -13.73 -11.03
C GLY A 219 5.57 -15.22 -10.80
N GLU A 220 5.78 -15.70 -9.56
CA GLU A 220 5.62 -17.12 -9.22
C GLU A 220 4.18 -17.60 -9.35
N PRO A 221 3.95 -18.81 -9.94
CA PRO A 221 2.63 -19.40 -10.07
C PRO A 221 1.85 -19.50 -8.75
N ALA A 222 2.52 -19.82 -7.63
CA ALA A 222 1.88 -19.94 -6.32
C ALA A 222 1.18 -18.63 -5.87
N LEU A 223 1.75 -17.45 -6.22
CA LEU A 223 1.12 -16.16 -5.93
C LEU A 223 -0.08 -15.89 -6.85
N ALA A 224 0.00 -16.27 -8.14
CA ALA A 224 -1.15 -16.19 -9.03
C ALA A 224 -2.30 -17.08 -8.54
N GLU A 225 -1.99 -18.28 -8.05
CA GLU A 225 -2.97 -19.22 -7.49
C GLU A 225 -3.58 -18.69 -6.18
N ALA A 226 -2.79 -18.10 -5.29
CA ALA A 226 -3.31 -17.44 -4.09
C ALA A 226 -4.24 -16.26 -4.45
N ILE A 227 -3.88 -15.46 -5.46
CA ILE A 227 -4.77 -14.40 -5.97
C ILE A 227 -6.09 -14.99 -6.49
N CYS A 228 -6.07 -16.19 -7.08
CA CYS A 228 -7.28 -16.87 -7.55
C CYS A 228 -8.26 -17.27 -6.43
N GLU A 229 -7.88 -17.22 -5.17
CA GLU A 229 -8.79 -17.42 -4.02
C GLU A 229 -9.59 -16.17 -3.67
N LEU A 230 -9.20 -15.00 -4.18
CA LEU A 230 -9.82 -13.71 -3.91
C LEU A 230 -11.01 -13.45 -4.85
N ASP A 231 -11.78 -12.38 -4.57
CA ASP A 231 -12.87 -11.89 -5.44
C ASP A 231 -12.62 -10.43 -5.85
N PRO A 232 -11.63 -10.16 -6.73
CA PRO A 232 -11.25 -8.81 -7.11
C PRO A 232 -12.19 -8.17 -8.12
N SER A 233 -12.19 -6.82 -8.19
CA SER A 233 -12.81 -6.05 -9.26
C SER A 233 -11.86 -5.84 -10.44
N CYS A 234 -10.55 -5.80 -10.17
CA CYS A 234 -9.48 -5.60 -11.14
C CYS A 234 -8.16 -6.13 -10.58
N ILE A 235 -7.25 -6.54 -11.45
CA ILE A 235 -5.89 -6.96 -11.07
C ILE A 235 -4.89 -6.06 -11.79
N VAL A 236 -3.93 -5.50 -11.05
CA VAL A 236 -2.79 -4.72 -11.55
C VAL A 236 -1.53 -5.55 -11.38
N LEU A 237 -0.88 -5.91 -12.46
CA LEU A 237 0.39 -6.62 -12.49
C LEU A 237 1.53 -5.62 -12.68
N ASP A 238 2.32 -5.41 -11.63
CA ASP A 238 3.39 -4.41 -11.52
C ASP A 238 4.72 -5.04 -11.07
N PHE A 239 4.98 -6.30 -11.49
CA PHE A 239 6.13 -7.06 -10.98
C PHE A 239 7.39 -7.00 -11.86
N TRP A 240 7.41 -6.12 -12.87
CA TRP A 240 8.56 -5.94 -13.76
C TRP A 240 9.86 -5.53 -13.04
N GLY A 241 9.78 -5.02 -11.81
CA GLY A 241 10.91 -4.42 -11.08
C GLY A 241 11.99 -5.40 -10.65
N ASN A 242 11.63 -6.65 -10.30
CA ASN A 242 12.56 -7.59 -9.67
C ASN A 242 13.14 -8.67 -10.62
N PRO A 243 12.38 -9.28 -11.56
CA PRO A 243 12.96 -10.28 -12.46
C PRO A 243 13.89 -9.63 -13.48
N SER A 244 14.83 -10.41 -14.04
CA SER A 244 15.54 -10.04 -15.26
C SER A 244 14.56 -9.89 -16.44
N ALA A 245 14.99 -9.35 -17.57
CA ALA A 245 14.12 -9.23 -18.75
C ALA A 245 13.61 -10.60 -19.22
N ASP A 246 14.50 -11.60 -19.26
CA ASP A 246 14.15 -12.97 -19.70
C ASP A 246 13.22 -13.66 -18.69
N GLN A 247 13.50 -13.52 -17.40
CA GLN A 247 12.62 -14.05 -16.34
C GLN A 247 11.23 -13.42 -16.41
N TYR A 248 11.16 -12.11 -16.64
CA TYR A 248 9.89 -11.39 -16.77
C TYR A 248 9.10 -11.87 -18.01
N ALA A 249 9.79 -12.00 -19.16
CA ALA A 249 9.18 -12.48 -20.39
C ALA A 249 8.63 -13.91 -20.25
N ALA A 250 9.30 -14.76 -19.48
CA ALA A 250 8.86 -16.13 -19.20
C ALA A 250 7.69 -16.16 -18.19
N ALA A 251 7.75 -15.35 -17.12
CA ALA A 251 6.79 -15.40 -16.02
C ALA A 251 5.44 -14.75 -16.36
N LEU A 252 5.44 -13.62 -17.09
CA LEU A 252 4.23 -12.84 -17.36
C LEU A 252 3.12 -13.65 -18.06
N PRO A 253 3.38 -14.42 -19.11
CA PRO A 253 2.34 -15.26 -19.75
C PRO A 253 1.78 -16.30 -18.80
N VAL A 254 2.64 -16.99 -18.05
CA VAL A 254 2.24 -18.05 -17.12
C VAL A 254 1.32 -17.49 -16.03
N PHE A 255 1.70 -16.36 -15.44
CA PHE A 255 0.92 -15.69 -14.40
C PHE A 255 -0.47 -15.29 -14.92
N VAL A 256 -0.53 -14.63 -16.08
CA VAL A 256 -1.80 -14.22 -16.70
C VAL A 256 -2.66 -15.41 -17.07
N ASP A 257 -2.08 -16.52 -17.56
CA ASP A 257 -2.83 -17.73 -17.91
C ASP A 257 -3.47 -18.40 -16.68
N ILE A 258 -2.80 -18.37 -15.52
CA ILE A 258 -3.39 -18.85 -14.27
C ILE A 258 -4.61 -18.00 -13.92
N LEU A 259 -4.48 -16.67 -13.95
CA LEU A 259 -5.59 -15.76 -13.67
C LEU A 259 -6.74 -15.92 -14.66
N ARG A 260 -6.46 -16.10 -15.97
CA ARG A 260 -7.46 -16.26 -17.02
C ARG A 260 -8.22 -17.58 -16.94
N ARG A 261 -7.58 -18.67 -16.46
CA ARG A 261 -8.31 -19.92 -16.18
C ARG A 261 -9.39 -19.74 -15.12
N LYS A 262 -9.12 -18.91 -14.10
CA LYS A 262 -10.10 -18.60 -13.04
C LYS A 262 -11.13 -17.58 -13.50
N TRP A 263 -10.67 -16.51 -14.16
CA TRP A 263 -11.52 -15.38 -14.55
C TRP A 263 -11.27 -14.96 -16.01
N PRO A 264 -11.99 -15.54 -16.97
CA PRO A 264 -11.79 -15.24 -18.39
C PRO A 264 -12.00 -13.76 -18.76
N ARG A 265 -12.77 -13.01 -17.95
CA ARG A 265 -13.14 -11.61 -18.23
C ARG A 265 -12.73 -10.63 -17.14
N MET A 266 -11.91 -11.02 -16.14
CA MET A 266 -11.39 -10.12 -15.13
C MET A 266 -10.58 -8.99 -15.79
N PRO A 267 -10.79 -7.71 -15.41
CA PRO A 267 -9.91 -6.65 -15.82
C PRO A 267 -8.49 -6.87 -15.32
N ILE A 268 -7.51 -6.88 -16.23
CA ILE A 268 -6.10 -6.97 -15.90
C ILE A 268 -5.38 -5.77 -16.50
N LEU A 269 -4.70 -5.00 -15.67
CA LEU A 269 -3.77 -3.95 -16.08
C LEU A 269 -2.35 -4.48 -15.92
N VAL A 270 -1.52 -4.40 -16.96
CA VAL A 270 -0.11 -4.80 -16.91
C VAL A 270 0.72 -3.54 -17.10
N THR A 271 1.39 -3.12 -16.02
CA THR A 271 2.28 -1.95 -16.07
C THR A 271 3.63 -2.36 -16.67
N SER A 272 4.27 -1.42 -17.35
CA SER A 272 5.65 -1.55 -17.78
C SER A 272 6.59 -0.68 -16.93
N PRO A 273 7.92 -0.85 -17.03
CA PRO A 273 8.87 -0.01 -16.32
C PRO A 273 8.64 1.49 -16.56
N PHE A 274 8.59 2.26 -15.48
CA PHE A 274 8.77 3.70 -15.56
C PHE A 274 10.26 4.07 -15.75
N TYR A 275 10.59 5.35 -15.90
CA TYR A 275 11.93 5.79 -16.19
C TYR A 275 12.85 5.72 -14.97
N PHE A 276 14.01 5.08 -15.12
CA PHE A 276 15.10 5.11 -14.16
C PHE A 276 16.23 6.05 -14.65
N PRO A 277 16.77 6.98 -13.85
CA PRO A 277 17.86 7.86 -14.24
C PRO A 277 19.09 7.12 -14.81
N ALA A 278 19.37 5.91 -14.32
CA ALA A 278 20.44 5.05 -14.82
C ALA A 278 20.28 4.67 -16.31
N GLU A 279 19.09 4.78 -16.89
CA GLU A 279 18.86 4.57 -18.33
C GLU A 279 19.56 5.62 -19.21
N GLN A 280 19.87 6.80 -18.65
CA GLN A 280 20.53 7.88 -19.40
C GLN A 280 21.91 7.46 -19.93
N SER A 281 22.61 6.56 -19.27
CA SER A 281 23.91 6.05 -19.70
C SER A 281 23.85 5.09 -20.91
N GLY A 282 22.67 4.61 -21.31
CA GLY A 282 22.51 3.65 -22.40
C GLY A 282 23.02 2.23 -22.09
N GLY A 283 23.39 1.96 -20.82
CA GLY A 283 23.98 0.68 -20.39
C GLY A 283 22.96 -0.47 -20.21
N ASP A 284 23.32 -1.45 -19.37
CA ASP A 284 22.51 -2.66 -19.11
C ASP A 284 21.12 -2.34 -18.56
N VAL A 285 21.04 -1.31 -17.71
CA VAL A 285 19.76 -0.86 -17.15
C VAL A 285 18.81 -0.39 -18.26
N ALA A 286 19.31 0.45 -19.18
CA ALA A 286 18.51 0.95 -20.31
C ALA A 286 18.02 -0.20 -21.20
N ARG A 287 18.91 -1.16 -21.50
CA ARG A 287 18.56 -2.35 -22.30
C ARG A 287 17.51 -3.21 -21.61
N ALA A 288 17.69 -3.48 -20.32
CA ALA A 288 16.76 -4.30 -19.55
C ALA A 288 15.37 -3.66 -19.42
N GLN A 289 15.31 -2.34 -19.10
CA GLN A 289 14.04 -1.63 -18.98
C GLN A 289 13.31 -1.52 -20.32
N SER A 290 14.04 -1.22 -21.42
CA SER A 290 13.47 -1.18 -22.77
C SER A 290 12.94 -2.55 -23.20
N ALA A 291 13.66 -3.64 -22.93
CA ALA A 291 13.22 -5.00 -23.23
C ALA A 291 11.94 -5.34 -22.46
N LYS A 292 11.86 -5.02 -21.17
CA LYS A 292 10.64 -5.27 -20.36
C LYS A 292 9.44 -4.45 -20.83
N ARG A 293 9.63 -3.18 -21.24
CA ARG A 293 8.57 -2.34 -21.83
C ARG A 293 8.03 -2.99 -23.10
N LEU A 294 8.94 -3.39 -24.01
CA LEU A 294 8.58 -4.05 -25.26
C LEU A 294 7.84 -5.39 -24.99
N THR A 295 8.39 -6.23 -24.13
CA THR A 295 7.76 -7.50 -23.71
C THR A 295 6.34 -7.28 -23.21
N THR A 296 6.14 -6.28 -22.35
CA THR A 296 4.81 -5.97 -21.78
C THR A 296 3.84 -5.55 -22.88
N GLN A 297 4.26 -4.63 -23.74
CA GLN A 297 3.43 -4.11 -24.83
C GLN A 297 3.05 -5.23 -25.81
N GLU A 298 4.04 -5.96 -26.33
CA GLU A 298 3.81 -7.06 -27.29
C GLU A 298 2.93 -8.16 -26.71
N PHE A 299 3.17 -8.54 -25.44
CA PHE A 299 2.35 -9.52 -24.76
C PHE A 299 0.87 -9.10 -24.71
N VAL A 300 0.60 -7.87 -24.23
CA VAL A 300 -0.78 -7.38 -24.14
C VAL A 300 -1.41 -7.23 -25.53
N GLU A 301 -0.69 -6.72 -26.52
CA GLU A 301 -1.17 -6.62 -27.90
C GLU A 301 -1.52 -7.99 -28.48
N LYS A 302 -0.65 -9.00 -28.29
CA LYS A 302 -0.88 -10.38 -28.73
C LYS A 302 -2.13 -10.97 -28.07
N ARG A 303 -2.30 -10.77 -26.74
CA ARG A 303 -3.49 -11.23 -26.02
C ARG A 303 -4.77 -10.57 -26.55
N ARG A 304 -4.72 -9.26 -26.81
CA ARG A 304 -5.87 -8.52 -27.35
C ARG A 304 -6.22 -8.96 -28.78
N LYS A 305 -5.23 -9.19 -29.64
CA LYS A 305 -5.42 -9.75 -31.01
C LYS A 305 -6.03 -11.16 -30.94
N GLY A 306 -5.67 -11.94 -29.91
CA GLY A 306 -6.25 -13.24 -29.61
C GLY A 306 -7.62 -13.23 -28.95
N GLY A 307 -8.26 -12.05 -28.79
CA GLY A 307 -9.64 -11.91 -28.29
C GLY A 307 -9.76 -11.56 -26.80
N ASP A 308 -8.67 -11.44 -26.05
CA ASP A 308 -8.72 -10.99 -24.65
C ASP A 308 -8.91 -9.46 -24.59
N ARG A 309 -10.17 -9.03 -24.55
CA ARG A 309 -10.53 -7.59 -24.56
C ARG A 309 -10.42 -6.92 -23.16
N ARG A 310 -10.22 -7.70 -22.09
CA ARG A 310 -10.19 -7.19 -20.69
C ARG A 310 -8.77 -7.18 -20.12
N ILE A 311 -7.74 -7.02 -20.98
CA ILE A 311 -6.36 -6.78 -20.59
C ILE A 311 -5.85 -5.47 -21.22
N TRP A 312 -5.10 -4.66 -20.47
CA TRP A 312 -4.58 -3.37 -20.94
C TRP A 312 -3.09 -3.23 -20.59
N TYR A 313 -2.34 -2.69 -21.53
CA TYR A 313 -1.00 -2.20 -21.33
C TYR A 313 -1.07 -0.82 -20.67
N VAL A 314 -0.32 -0.64 -19.58
CA VAL A 314 -0.12 0.64 -18.91
C VAL A 314 1.34 1.03 -19.08
N ASP A 315 1.57 2.05 -19.89
CA ASP A 315 2.91 2.58 -20.14
C ASP A 315 3.48 3.25 -18.89
N GLY A 316 4.52 2.65 -18.30
CA GLY A 316 5.19 3.18 -17.12
C GLY A 316 5.78 4.57 -17.31
N LEU A 317 6.18 4.94 -18.54
CA LEU A 317 6.67 6.28 -18.84
C LEU A 317 5.58 7.37 -18.72
N LYS A 318 4.29 6.97 -18.71
CA LYS A 318 3.17 7.86 -18.38
C LYS A 318 2.87 7.91 -16.89
N MET A 319 3.45 6.99 -16.11
CA MET A 319 3.35 7.00 -14.66
C MET A 319 4.48 7.81 -14.02
N LEU A 320 5.71 7.62 -14.48
CA LEU A 320 6.88 8.42 -14.09
C LEU A 320 7.88 8.45 -15.23
N ASN A 321 8.12 9.63 -15.78
CA ASN A 321 9.02 9.88 -16.91
C ASN A 321 10.32 10.59 -16.50
N ARG A 322 11.17 10.91 -17.48
CA ARG A 322 12.48 11.54 -17.27
C ARG A 322 12.40 12.89 -16.53
N GLU A 323 11.32 13.65 -16.70
CA GLU A 323 11.16 14.98 -16.11
C GLU A 323 10.67 14.89 -14.64
N GLN A 324 10.20 13.71 -14.23
CA GLN A 324 9.60 13.47 -12.91
C GLN A 324 10.54 12.74 -11.93
N THR A 325 11.84 12.68 -12.22
CA THR A 325 12.84 11.96 -11.42
C THR A 325 13.02 12.50 -9.99
N ALA A 326 12.59 13.73 -9.70
CA ALA A 326 12.45 14.24 -8.33
C ALA A 326 11.48 13.38 -7.48
N GLY A 327 10.64 12.57 -8.11
CA GLY A 327 9.79 11.57 -7.48
C GLY A 327 10.50 10.30 -7.02
N LEU A 328 11.83 10.19 -7.19
CA LEU A 328 12.63 9.02 -6.80
C LEU A 328 13.55 9.34 -5.63
N VAL A 329 13.79 8.34 -4.76
CA VAL A 329 14.70 8.46 -3.62
C VAL A 329 16.14 8.08 -4.01
N ASP A 330 16.29 6.90 -4.62
CA ASP A 330 17.57 6.25 -4.91
C ASP A 330 17.75 5.97 -6.42
N GLY A 331 16.94 6.59 -7.25
CA GLY A 331 16.91 6.36 -8.70
C GLY A 331 16.03 5.16 -9.13
N VAL A 332 15.42 4.45 -8.18
CA VAL A 332 14.54 3.29 -8.40
C VAL A 332 13.21 3.44 -7.66
N HIS A 333 13.26 3.69 -6.36
CA HIS A 333 12.09 3.71 -5.50
C HIS A 333 11.45 5.09 -5.44
N CYS A 334 10.11 5.10 -5.50
CA CYS A 334 9.34 6.32 -5.44
C CYS A 334 9.31 6.91 -4.02
N ASN A 335 9.49 8.23 -3.90
CA ASN A 335 9.00 8.98 -2.74
C ASN A 335 7.50 9.27 -2.89
N SER A 336 6.88 10.00 -1.94
CA SER A 336 5.44 10.31 -2.02
C SER A 336 5.04 11.09 -3.28
N LEU A 337 5.92 11.93 -3.82
CA LEU A 337 5.68 12.64 -5.09
C LEU A 337 5.66 11.66 -6.27
N GLY A 338 6.61 10.72 -6.32
CA GLY A 338 6.65 9.68 -7.35
C GLY A 338 5.43 8.76 -7.29
N PHE A 339 4.98 8.38 -6.10
CA PHE A 339 3.74 7.63 -5.95
C PHE A 339 2.50 8.42 -6.36
N TYR A 340 2.50 9.74 -6.14
CA TYR A 340 1.44 10.60 -6.65
C TYR A 340 1.42 10.62 -8.20
N PHE A 341 2.58 10.72 -8.86
CA PHE A 341 2.67 10.59 -10.31
C PHE A 341 2.21 9.22 -10.81
N ASN A 342 2.64 8.14 -10.16
CA ASN A 342 2.20 6.78 -10.47
C ASN A 342 0.68 6.64 -10.35
N ALA A 343 0.09 7.18 -9.30
CA ALA A 343 -1.36 7.16 -9.11
C ALA A 343 -2.10 7.95 -10.21
N LEU A 344 -1.60 9.13 -10.61
CA LEU A 344 -2.20 9.91 -11.69
C LEU A 344 -2.11 9.18 -13.05
N GLY A 345 -0.98 8.51 -13.32
CA GLY A 345 -0.79 7.75 -14.56
C GLY A 345 -1.65 6.49 -14.63
N LEU A 346 -1.90 5.82 -13.49
CA LEU A 346 -2.67 4.59 -13.41
C LEU A 346 -4.20 4.83 -13.32
N GLU A 347 -4.62 5.93 -12.71
CA GLU A 347 -6.04 6.26 -12.45
C GLU A 347 -6.94 6.15 -13.70
N PRO A 348 -6.59 6.70 -14.88
CA PRO A 348 -7.44 6.63 -16.07
C PRO A 348 -7.71 5.20 -16.52
N PHE A 349 -6.73 4.31 -16.39
CA PHE A 349 -6.87 2.90 -16.74
C PHE A 349 -7.77 2.16 -15.77
N LEU A 350 -7.62 2.42 -14.45
CA LEU A 350 -8.51 1.87 -13.44
C LEU A 350 -9.95 2.32 -13.64
N ARG A 351 -10.18 3.62 -13.86
CA ARG A 351 -11.54 4.13 -14.15
C ARG A 351 -12.17 3.49 -15.38
N LYS A 352 -11.36 3.11 -16.39
CA LYS A 352 -11.84 2.38 -17.57
C LYS A 352 -12.09 0.90 -17.27
N ALA A 353 -11.23 0.27 -16.51
CA ALA A 353 -11.30 -1.16 -16.20
C ALA A 353 -12.47 -1.50 -15.27
N LEU A 354 -12.83 -0.56 -14.37
CA LEU A 354 -13.88 -0.72 -13.36
C LEU A 354 -15.30 -0.35 -13.84
N LYS A 355 -15.43 0.10 -15.10
CA LYS A 355 -16.71 0.23 -15.81
C LYS A 355 -17.14 -1.11 -16.39
#